data_0e783717260e4916a45998e5702e3547
#
_entry.id   0e783717260e4916a45998e5702e3547
#
_cell.length_a   1.000
_cell.length_b   1.000
_cell.length_c   1.000
_cell.angle_alpha   90.00
_cell.angle_beta   90.00
_cell.angle_gamma   90.00
#
_symmetry.space_group_name_H-M   'P 1'
#
loop_
_entity.id
_entity.type
_entity.pdbx_description
1 polymer ?
#
loop_
_entity_poly.entity_id
_entity_poly.type
_entity_poly.pdbx_seq_one_letter_code
_entity_poly.pdbx_strand_id
1 'polypeptide(L)'
;MIGFLKGRLAVKQPPMLMVDVNGVGYEMEAPMSTFYGLPAAGEPVALFTHLVVREDAHILYAFGTDGERRLFRGLLKVSGVGPKIALGILSGSSVDDFLRTIEAEDIAMLTRIPGIGRKTAERVIIEMRDSVKKLSAPSGAGSPVDMGAAATPQSEAFGALIALGYKPPEVVRLLKAVDTADLSTTEIIRRALKAAAKA
;
A
#
# COMPACT_ATOMS: atom_id res chain seq x y z
N MET A 1 12.66 9.20 -4.11
CA MET A 1 11.76 8.45 -3.21
C MET A 1 12.16 6.97 -3.24
N ILE A 2 12.26 6.30 -2.08
CA ILE A 2 12.58 4.87 -2.00
C ILE A 2 11.25 4.11 -1.93
N GLY A 3 10.93 3.27 -2.93
CA GLY A 3 9.63 2.60 -3.06
C GLY A 3 9.59 1.20 -2.44
N PHE A 4 10.70 0.49 -2.50
CA PHE A 4 10.92 -0.81 -1.87
C PHE A 4 12.42 -1.04 -1.68
N LEU A 5 12.77 -1.98 -0.81
CA LEU A 5 14.12 -2.50 -0.64
C LEU A 5 14.09 -4.02 -0.69
N LYS A 6 15.06 -4.61 -1.37
CA LYS A 6 15.32 -6.05 -1.42
C LYS A 6 16.77 -6.30 -1.04
N GLY A 7 16.99 -7.11 -0.03
CA GLY A 7 18.32 -7.39 0.49
C GLY A 7 18.31 -8.52 1.52
N ARG A 8 19.22 -8.46 2.48
CA ARG A 8 19.28 -9.39 3.62
C ARG A 8 18.88 -8.64 4.90
N LEU A 9 18.05 -9.27 5.72
CA LEU A 9 17.67 -8.73 7.03
C LEU A 9 18.88 -8.77 7.97
N ALA A 10 19.52 -7.63 8.21
CA ALA A 10 20.70 -7.56 9.06
C ALA A 10 20.34 -7.45 10.55
N VAL A 11 19.31 -6.66 10.89
CA VAL A 11 18.84 -6.44 12.26
C VAL A 11 17.32 -6.57 12.31
N LYS A 12 16.81 -7.31 13.34
CA LYS A 12 15.39 -7.46 13.63
C LYS A 12 15.13 -7.13 15.10
N GLN A 13 14.84 -5.86 15.39
CA GLN A 13 14.73 -5.35 16.76
C GLN A 13 13.59 -4.31 16.86
N PRO A 14 12.32 -4.78 17.04
CA PRO A 14 11.16 -3.90 17.03
C PRO A 14 11.32 -2.62 17.88
N PRO A 15 10.89 -1.45 17.40
CA PRO A 15 10.25 -1.19 16.10
C PRO A 15 11.25 -1.00 14.94
N MET A 16 12.55 -1.18 15.19
CA MET A 16 13.64 -0.97 14.23
C MET A 16 14.02 -2.27 13.53
N LEU A 17 14.30 -2.17 12.25
CA LEU A 17 14.94 -3.22 11.46
C LEU A 17 15.98 -2.62 10.51
N MET A 18 16.94 -3.42 10.10
CA MET A 18 17.95 -3.02 9.11
C MET A 18 18.04 -4.06 7.99
N VAL A 19 18.04 -3.57 6.76
CA VAL A 19 18.24 -4.40 5.57
C VAL A 19 19.56 -4.02 4.90
N ASP A 20 20.44 -4.98 4.75
CA ASP A 20 21.65 -4.83 3.95
C ASP A 20 21.30 -5.00 2.46
N VAL A 21 21.59 -3.97 1.69
CA VAL A 21 21.46 -3.96 0.25
C VAL A 21 22.84 -3.70 -0.36
N ASN A 22 23.55 -4.78 -0.70
CA ASN A 22 24.89 -4.74 -1.30
C ASN A 22 25.91 -3.91 -0.48
N GLY A 23 25.94 -4.10 0.84
CA GLY A 23 26.87 -3.41 1.74
C GLY A 23 26.38 -2.06 2.27
N VAL A 24 25.18 -1.62 1.87
CA VAL A 24 24.52 -0.44 2.44
C VAL A 24 23.41 -0.88 3.40
N GLY A 25 23.53 -0.56 4.69
CA GLY A 25 22.54 -0.83 5.71
C GLY A 25 21.44 0.24 5.73
N TYR A 26 20.21 -0.13 5.36
CA TYR A 26 19.04 0.72 5.46
C TYR A 26 18.32 0.47 6.77
N GLU A 27 18.36 1.43 7.68
CA GLU A 27 17.62 1.41 8.93
C GLU A 27 16.19 1.91 8.71
N MET A 28 15.20 1.17 9.25
CA MET A 28 13.79 1.44 9.02
C MET A 28 12.96 1.15 10.27
N GLU A 29 11.89 1.93 10.44
CA GLU A 29 10.83 1.62 11.40
C GLU A 29 9.70 0.85 10.73
N ALA A 30 9.15 -0.17 11.41
CA ALA A 30 8.05 -0.95 10.89
C ALA A 30 7.00 -1.26 11.96
N PRO A 31 5.72 -1.49 11.57
CA PRO A 31 4.70 -1.94 12.48
C PRO A 31 4.91 -3.41 12.87
N MET A 32 4.34 -3.83 14.00
CA MET A 32 4.44 -5.22 14.47
C MET A 32 3.84 -6.21 13.47
N SER A 33 2.80 -5.83 12.73
CA SER A 33 2.24 -6.66 11.65
C SER A 33 3.31 -7.09 10.63
N THR A 34 4.18 -6.17 10.22
CA THR A 34 5.33 -6.47 9.36
C THR A 34 6.32 -7.40 10.06
N PHE A 35 6.65 -7.13 11.35
CA PHE A 35 7.63 -7.95 12.10
C PHE A 35 7.23 -9.41 12.24
N TYR A 36 5.94 -9.73 12.32
CA TYR A 36 5.46 -11.12 12.39
C TYR A 36 5.76 -11.92 11.12
N GLY A 37 5.78 -11.25 9.97
CA GLY A 37 6.10 -11.86 8.68
C GLY A 37 7.59 -11.84 8.30
N LEU A 38 8.46 -11.17 9.09
CA LEU A 38 9.89 -11.11 8.77
C LEU A 38 10.59 -12.44 9.00
N PRO A 39 11.50 -12.83 8.09
CA PRO A 39 12.35 -14.01 8.27
C PRO A 39 13.36 -13.82 9.42
N ALA A 40 14.22 -14.80 9.63
CA ALA A 40 15.35 -14.69 10.56
C ALA A 40 16.39 -13.67 10.04
N ALA A 41 17.19 -13.12 10.97
CA ALA A 41 18.33 -12.29 10.59
C ALA A 41 19.31 -13.09 9.70
N GLY A 42 19.85 -12.45 8.68
CA GLY A 42 20.69 -13.07 7.64
C GLY A 42 19.91 -13.55 6.41
N GLU A 43 18.59 -13.73 6.50
CA GLU A 43 17.77 -14.24 5.42
C GLU A 43 17.38 -13.13 4.42
N PRO A 44 17.05 -13.49 3.16
CA PRO A 44 16.60 -12.54 2.16
C PRO A 44 15.21 -11.98 2.53
N VAL A 45 15.06 -10.67 2.34
CA VAL A 45 13.80 -9.95 2.61
C VAL A 45 13.54 -8.92 1.52
N ALA A 46 12.27 -8.68 1.24
CA ALA A 46 11.84 -7.58 0.39
C ALA A 46 10.68 -6.85 1.09
N LEU A 47 10.79 -5.53 1.22
CA LEU A 47 9.85 -4.70 1.96
C LEU A 47 9.45 -3.49 1.14
N PHE A 48 8.19 -3.14 1.17
CA PHE A 48 7.71 -1.85 0.68
C PHE A 48 8.14 -0.74 1.62
N THR A 49 8.45 0.43 1.08
CA THR A 49 8.96 1.52 1.90
C THR A 49 8.22 2.83 1.68
N HIS A 50 8.28 3.68 2.70
CA HIS A 50 7.85 5.07 2.66
C HIS A 50 8.87 5.96 3.34
N LEU A 51 9.44 6.91 2.59
CA LEU A 51 10.40 7.88 3.11
C LEU A 51 9.68 9.15 3.55
N VAL A 52 9.88 9.54 4.79
CA VAL A 52 9.48 10.84 5.33
C VAL A 52 10.73 11.71 5.45
N VAL A 53 10.70 12.84 4.77
CA VAL A 53 11.78 13.83 4.79
C VAL A 53 11.33 15.02 5.61
N ARG A 54 12.12 15.40 6.61
CA ARG A 54 11.97 16.60 7.43
C ARG A 54 13.26 17.39 7.36
N GLU A 55 13.26 18.60 7.89
CA GLU A 55 14.47 19.44 7.94
C GLU A 55 15.59 18.81 8.78
N ASP A 56 15.20 18.09 9.83
CA ASP A 56 16.09 17.50 10.84
C ASP A 56 16.31 15.99 10.68
N ALA A 57 15.51 15.29 9.86
CA ALA A 57 15.58 13.84 9.74
C ALA A 57 15.02 13.28 8.44
N HIS A 58 15.66 12.21 7.97
CA HIS A 58 15.14 11.33 6.93
C HIS A 58 14.78 9.98 7.55
N ILE A 59 13.50 9.68 7.67
CA ILE A 59 13.02 8.46 8.32
C ILE A 59 12.40 7.54 7.28
N LEU A 60 12.88 6.31 7.23
CA LEU A 60 12.37 5.28 6.33
C LEU A 60 11.46 4.33 7.12
N TYR A 61 10.25 4.13 6.61
CA TYR A 61 9.26 3.19 7.15
C TYR A 61 9.16 1.97 6.23
N ALA A 62 9.05 0.76 6.81
CA ALA A 62 8.98 -0.50 6.08
C ALA A 62 7.68 -1.26 6.34
N PHE A 63 7.19 -1.94 5.31
CA PHE A 63 5.92 -2.68 5.34
C PHE A 63 6.07 -4.01 4.59
N GLY A 64 5.45 -5.07 5.12
CA GLY A 64 5.42 -6.38 4.49
C GLY A 64 4.57 -6.40 3.23
N THR A 65 3.51 -5.58 3.18
CA THR A 65 2.57 -5.52 2.07
C THR A 65 2.36 -4.09 1.55
N ASP A 66 1.96 -3.98 0.29
CA ASP A 66 1.57 -2.67 -0.28
C ASP A 66 0.29 -2.11 0.37
N GLY A 67 -0.60 -3.00 0.84
CA GLY A 67 -1.79 -2.63 1.60
C GLY A 67 -1.46 -1.87 2.87
N GLU A 68 -0.51 -2.38 3.68
CA GLU A 68 -0.02 -1.70 4.88
C GLU A 68 0.59 -0.32 4.54
N ARG A 69 1.43 -0.26 3.50
CA ARG A 69 2.03 1.00 3.05
C ARG A 69 1.00 2.02 2.60
N ARG A 70 -0.03 1.58 1.86
CA ARG A 70 -1.11 2.46 1.42
C ARG A 70 -1.94 2.96 2.59
N LEU A 71 -2.27 2.09 3.54
CA LEU A 71 -2.98 2.46 4.75
C LEU A 71 -2.17 3.48 5.56
N PHE A 72 -0.87 3.22 5.78
CA PHE A 72 0.03 4.16 6.43
C PHE A 72 -0.01 5.55 5.78
N ARG A 73 0.14 5.61 4.46
CA ARG A 73 0.08 6.87 3.69
C ARG A 73 -1.28 7.57 3.77
N GLY A 74 -2.36 6.79 3.85
CA GLY A 74 -3.71 7.31 4.07
C GLY A 74 -3.84 7.96 5.44
N LEU A 75 -3.37 7.28 6.48
CA LEU A 75 -3.39 7.74 7.87
C LEU A 75 -2.58 9.01 8.08
N LEU A 76 -1.43 9.17 7.42
CA LEU A 76 -0.62 10.39 7.50
C LEU A 76 -1.31 11.64 6.96
N LYS A 77 -2.37 11.49 6.16
CA LYS A 77 -3.17 12.63 5.65
C LYS A 77 -4.20 13.11 6.67
N VAL A 78 -4.53 12.26 7.66
CA VAL A 78 -5.50 12.60 8.71
C VAL A 78 -4.86 13.57 9.69
N SER A 79 -5.51 14.70 9.90
CA SER A 79 -5.01 15.71 10.84
C SER A 79 -4.92 15.17 12.27
N GLY A 80 -3.74 15.28 12.88
CA GLY A 80 -3.45 14.76 14.22
C GLY A 80 -2.96 13.30 14.23
N VAL A 81 -2.79 12.66 13.06
CA VAL A 81 -2.19 11.33 12.95
C VAL A 81 -0.78 11.46 12.36
N GLY A 82 0.22 11.29 13.20
CA GLY A 82 1.63 11.23 12.79
C GLY A 82 2.09 9.79 12.54
N PRO A 83 3.34 9.62 12.05
CA PRO A 83 3.89 8.29 11.75
C PRO A 83 3.81 7.31 12.91
N LYS A 84 4.12 7.76 14.14
CA LYS A 84 4.09 6.92 15.35
C LYS A 84 2.68 6.36 15.64
N ILE A 85 1.65 7.20 15.46
CA ILE A 85 0.25 6.78 15.61
C ILE A 85 -0.14 5.82 14.49
N ALA A 86 0.24 6.13 13.26
CA ALA A 86 -0.04 5.26 12.10
C ALA A 86 0.62 3.87 12.24
N LEU A 87 1.87 3.79 12.73
CA LEU A 87 2.51 2.52 13.07
C LEU A 87 1.78 1.79 14.21
N GLY A 88 1.30 2.52 15.21
CA GLY A 88 0.50 1.97 16.30
C GLY A 88 -0.79 1.31 15.80
N ILE A 89 -1.51 1.96 14.89
CA ILE A 89 -2.71 1.42 14.25
C ILE A 89 -2.39 0.11 13.52
N LEU A 90 -1.38 0.12 12.65
CA LEU A 90 -0.94 -1.05 11.87
C LEU A 90 -0.36 -2.17 12.74
N SER A 91 0.14 -1.85 13.92
CA SER A 91 0.63 -2.85 14.88
C SER A 91 -0.51 -3.54 15.65
N GLY A 92 -1.64 -2.85 15.81
CA GLY A 92 -2.79 -3.34 16.59
C GLY A 92 -3.88 -4.02 15.77
N SER A 93 -3.89 -3.85 14.45
CA SER A 93 -4.92 -4.44 13.58
C SER A 93 -4.38 -4.72 12.17
N SER A 94 -4.94 -5.75 11.51
CA SER A 94 -4.70 -5.96 10.09
C SER A 94 -5.34 -4.84 9.25
N VAL A 95 -4.94 -4.73 7.97
CA VAL A 95 -5.57 -3.76 7.04
C VAL A 95 -7.07 -4.02 6.95
N ASP A 96 -7.48 -5.28 6.80
CA ASP A 96 -8.88 -5.66 6.66
C ASP A 96 -9.69 -5.37 7.93
N ASP A 97 -9.14 -5.64 9.11
CA ASP A 97 -9.81 -5.35 10.39
C ASP A 97 -9.94 -3.83 10.59
N PHE A 98 -8.92 -3.06 10.22
CA PHE A 98 -9.01 -1.60 10.26
C PHE A 98 -10.12 -1.09 9.32
N LEU A 99 -10.22 -1.62 8.10
CA LEU A 99 -11.28 -1.24 7.17
C LEU A 99 -12.67 -1.53 7.75
N ARG A 100 -12.87 -2.71 8.36
CA ARG A 100 -14.12 -3.06 9.06
C ARG A 100 -14.42 -2.10 10.23
N THR A 101 -13.39 -1.73 11.00
CA THR A 101 -13.52 -0.76 12.10
C THR A 101 -14.02 0.60 11.62
N ILE A 102 -13.50 1.07 10.46
CA ILE A 102 -13.95 2.32 9.83
C ILE A 102 -15.40 2.20 9.32
N GLU A 103 -15.74 1.09 8.66
CA GLU A 103 -17.10 0.84 8.15
C GLU A 103 -18.13 0.73 9.27
N ALA A 104 -17.76 0.09 10.38
CA ALA A 104 -18.60 -0.04 11.58
C ALA A 104 -18.62 1.22 12.48
N GLU A 105 -17.83 2.25 12.15
CA GLU A 105 -17.65 3.48 12.95
C GLU A 105 -17.26 3.20 14.42
N ASP A 106 -16.47 2.14 14.66
CA ASP A 106 -16.09 1.71 16.01
C ASP A 106 -14.99 2.61 16.61
N ILE A 107 -15.44 3.72 17.22
CA ILE A 107 -14.60 4.66 17.96
C ILE A 107 -13.90 3.97 19.13
N ALA A 108 -14.58 3.03 19.81
CA ALA A 108 -14.04 2.38 20.98
C ALA A 108 -12.81 1.52 20.65
N MET A 109 -12.82 0.84 19.50
CA MET A 109 -11.68 0.07 19.02
C MET A 109 -10.46 0.98 18.74
N LEU A 110 -10.67 2.12 18.08
CA LEU A 110 -9.58 3.05 17.75
C LEU A 110 -8.99 3.72 19.01
N THR A 111 -9.81 4.04 20.01
CA THR A 111 -9.33 4.68 21.24
C THR A 111 -8.51 3.76 22.15
N ARG A 112 -8.48 2.44 21.89
CA ARG A 112 -7.57 1.51 22.58
C ARG A 112 -6.13 1.65 22.16
N ILE A 113 -5.90 2.28 21.00
CA ILE A 113 -4.55 2.46 20.46
C ILE A 113 -3.88 3.64 21.19
N PRO A 114 -2.69 3.44 21.77
CA PRO A 114 -1.98 4.50 22.49
C PRO A 114 -1.77 5.74 21.60
N GLY A 115 -2.14 6.91 22.12
CA GLY A 115 -2.02 8.19 21.41
C GLY A 115 -3.26 8.56 20.58
N ILE A 116 -4.30 7.72 20.54
CA ILE A 116 -5.57 8.04 19.88
C ILE A 116 -6.62 8.36 20.93
N GLY A 117 -6.96 9.64 21.04
CA GLY A 117 -8.11 10.11 21.81
C GLY A 117 -9.40 10.08 20.98
N ARG A 118 -10.55 10.24 21.65
CA ARG A 118 -11.87 10.20 21.00
C ARG A 118 -11.99 11.15 19.79
N LYS A 119 -11.50 12.39 19.91
CA LYS A 119 -11.51 13.35 18.79
C LYS A 119 -10.69 12.89 17.57
N THR A 120 -9.53 12.26 17.84
CA THR A 120 -8.67 11.72 16.75
C THR A 120 -9.34 10.50 16.11
N ALA A 121 -9.96 9.61 16.92
CA ALA A 121 -10.69 8.45 16.41
C ALA A 121 -11.86 8.86 15.51
N GLU A 122 -12.70 9.81 15.94
CA GLU A 122 -13.80 10.34 15.15
C GLU A 122 -13.31 10.92 13.82
N ARG A 123 -12.20 11.67 13.85
CA ARG A 123 -11.59 12.24 12.66
C ARG A 123 -11.03 11.16 11.71
N VAL A 124 -10.34 10.15 12.24
CA VAL A 124 -9.86 9.01 11.46
C VAL A 124 -11.02 8.33 10.73
N ILE A 125 -12.14 8.08 11.41
CA ILE A 125 -13.33 7.47 10.79
C ILE A 125 -13.83 8.34 9.62
N ILE A 126 -14.04 9.63 9.86
CA ILE A 126 -14.58 10.54 8.84
C ILE A 126 -13.66 10.66 7.63
N GLU A 127 -12.37 10.96 7.86
CA GLU A 127 -11.41 11.22 6.77
C GLU A 127 -10.99 9.95 6.03
N MET A 128 -10.99 8.78 6.70
CA MET A 128 -10.65 7.51 6.06
C MET A 128 -11.80 6.84 5.33
N ARG A 129 -13.07 7.18 5.61
CA ARG A 129 -14.24 6.59 4.98
C ARG A 129 -14.19 6.60 3.44
N ASP A 130 -13.80 7.73 2.85
CA ASP A 130 -13.65 7.83 1.38
C ASP A 130 -12.42 7.09 0.85
N SER A 131 -11.40 6.95 1.68
CA SER A 131 -10.16 6.25 1.35
C SER A 131 -10.32 4.74 1.41
N VAL A 132 -11.19 4.22 2.27
CA VAL A 132 -11.50 2.79 2.43
C VAL A 132 -11.96 2.17 1.11
N LYS A 133 -12.84 2.83 0.37
CA LYS A 133 -13.30 2.37 -0.96
C LYS A 133 -12.17 2.20 -1.98
N LYS A 134 -11.08 2.98 -1.83
CA LYS A 134 -9.89 2.90 -2.70
C LYS A 134 -8.88 1.86 -2.20
N LEU A 135 -8.84 1.61 -0.89
CA LEU A 135 -7.98 0.62 -0.26
C LEU A 135 -8.52 -0.80 -0.41
N SER A 136 -9.86 -0.96 -0.41
CA SER A 136 -10.55 -2.25 -0.63
C SER A 136 -10.46 -2.75 -2.08
N ALA A 137 -10.00 -1.92 -3.03
CA ALA A 137 -9.71 -2.41 -4.37
C ALA A 137 -8.57 -3.44 -4.32
N PRO A 138 -8.72 -4.63 -4.93
CA PRO A 138 -7.71 -5.67 -4.89
C PRO A 138 -6.42 -5.16 -5.52
N SER A 139 -5.52 -4.72 -4.67
CA SER A 139 -4.12 -4.48 -5.03
C SER A 139 -3.44 -5.79 -4.69
N GLY A 140 -2.80 -6.40 -5.68
CA GLY A 140 -2.15 -7.68 -5.49
C GLY A 140 -1.40 -7.71 -4.15
N ALA A 141 -1.82 -8.63 -3.28
CA ALA A 141 -1.20 -8.89 -1.98
C ALA A 141 0.14 -9.61 -2.19
N GLY A 142 1.01 -9.05 -3.04
CA GLY A 142 2.32 -9.58 -3.36
C GLY A 142 3.40 -8.90 -2.54
N SER A 143 4.43 -9.65 -2.23
CA SER A 143 5.73 -9.13 -1.81
C SER A 143 6.27 -8.16 -2.88
N PRO A 144 7.14 -7.18 -2.55
CA PRO A 144 7.80 -6.35 -3.56
C PRO A 144 8.55 -7.16 -4.63
N VAL A 145 8.82 -8.44 -4.36
CA VAL A 145 9.43 -9.40 -5.33
C VAL A 145 8.43 -9.79 -6.41
N ASP A 146 7.12 -9.81 -6.12
CA ASP A 146 6.05 -10.19 -7.04
C ASP A 146 5.57 -9.05 -7.94
N MET A 147 6.12 -7.84 -7.81
CA MET A 147 5.85 -6.74 -8.75
C MET A 147 6.30 -7.05 -10.19
N GLY A 148 6.99 -8.18 -10.40
CA GLY A 148 7.35 -8.72 -11.71
C GLY A 148 6.59 -10.00 -12.10
N ALA A 149 5.75 -10.56 -11.22
CA ALA A 149 4.98 -11.78 -11.49
C ALA A 149 3.59 -11.43 -12.02
N ALA A 150 3.47 -11.59 -13.32
CA ALA A 150 2.26 -11.91 -14.09
C ALA A 150 0.93 -11.25 -13.67
N ALA A 151 0.87 -9.93 -13.68
CA ALA A 151 -0.37 -9.28 -14.03
C ALA A 151 -0.72 -9.72 -15.46
N THR A 152 -1.94 -10.22 -15.71
CA THR A 152 -2.32 -10.56 -17.06
C THR A 152 -2.29 -9.30 -17.93
N PRO A 153 -1.92 -9.38 -19.23
CA PRO A 153 -1.89 -8.21 -20.11
C PRO A 153 -3.18 -7.38 -20.06
N GLN A 154 -4.31 -8.06 -19.80
CA GLN A 154 -5.61 -7.42 -19.67
C GLN A 154 -5.77 -6.62 -18.35
N SER A 155 -5.25 -7.13 -17.21
CA SER A 155 -5.29 -6.42 -15.93
C SER A 155 -4.36 -5.21 -15.92
N GLU A 156 -3.21 -5.31 -16.57
CA GLU A 156 -2.28 -4.18 -16.76
C GLU A 156 -2.92 -3.11 -17.65
N ALA A 157 -3.56 -3.51 -18.76
CA ALA A 157 -4.26 -2.59 -19.65
C ALA A 157 -5.41 -1.88 -18.93
N PHE A 158 -6.16 -2.59 -18.08
CA PHE A 158 -7.21 -2.00 -17.24
C PHE A 158 -6.64 -0.90 -16.33
N GLY A 159 -5.56 -1.21 -15.59
CA GLY A 159 -4.89 -0.24 -14.71
C GLY A 159 -4.36 0.98 -15.46
N ALA A 160 -3.76 0.78 -16.63
CA ALA A 160 -3.23 1.86 -17.47
C ALA A 160 -4.34 2.79 -17.98
N LEU A 161 -5.48 2.27 -18.43
CA LEU A 161 -6.63 3.07 -18.89
C LEU A 161 -7.25 3.88 -17.74
N ILE A 162 -7.34 3.32 -16.53
CA ILE A 162 -7.74 4.09 -15.32
C ILE A 162 -6.75 5.23 -15.04
N ALA A 163 -5.44 4.96 -15.13
CA ALA A 163 -4.40 5.97 -14.91
C ALA A 163 -4.45 7.10 -15.96
N LEU A 164 -4.93 6.80 -17.16
CA LEU A 164 -5.20 7.79 -18.23
C LEU A 164 -6.50 8.60 -18.00
N GLY A 165 -7.27 8.30 -16.93
CA GLY A 165 -8.44 9.09 -16.55
C GLY A 165 -9.79 8.52 -16.99
N TYR A 166 -9.83 7.35 -17.65
CA TYR A 166 -11.09 6.68 -17.99
C TYR A 166 -11.78 6.12 -16.76
N LYS A 167 -13.13 6.18 -16.72
CA LYS A 167 -13.90 5.65 -15.60
C LYS A 167 -13.93 4.11 -15.63
N PRO A 168 -13.93 3.40 -14.47
CA PRO A 168 -13.95 1.94 -14.43
C PRO A 168 -15.00 1.26 -15.33
N PRO A 169 -16.30 1.69 -15.35
CA PRO A 169 -17.30 1.06 -16.23
C PRO A 169 -17.00 1.29 -17.72
N GLU A 170 -16.38 2.40 -18.06
CA GLU A 170 -15.97 2.72 -19.42
C GLU A 170 -14.82 1.83 -19.88
N VAL A 171 -13.81 1.64 -19.01
CA VAL A 171 -12.69 0.73 -19.27
C VAL A 171 -13.17 -0.70 -19.48
N VAL A 172 -14.11 -1.20 -18.66
CA VAL A 172 -14.70 -2.52 -18.84
C VAL A 172 -15.36 -2.65 -20.20
N ARG A 173 -16.09 -1.62 -20.65
CA ARG A 173 -16.74 -1.60 -21.97
C ARG A 173 -15.71 -1.61 -23.10
N LEU A 174 -14.66 -0.79 -22.98
CA LEU A 174 -13.60 -0.71 -23.99
C LEU A 174 -12.81 -2.02 -24.11
N LEU A 175 -12.47 -2.65 -23.00
CA LEU A 175 -11.77 -3.93 -23.01
C LEU A 175 -12.63 -5.09 -23.53
N LYS A 176 -13.94 -5.07 -23.29
CA LYS A 176 -14.87 -6.06 -23.88
C LYS A 176 -15.01 -5.91 -25.40
N ALA A 177 -14.82 -4.71 -25.94
CA ALA A 177 -14.86 -4.46 -27.37
C ALA A 177 -13.58 -4.85 -28.11
N VAL A 178 -12.54 -5.22 -27.39
CA VAL A 178 -11.25 -5.65 -27.94
C VAL A 178 -11.08 -7.14 -27.64
N ASP A 179 -10.86 -7.93 -28.68
CA ASP A 179 -10.40 -9.32 -28.50
C ASP A 179 -8.99 -9.26 -27.90
N THR A 180 -8.87 -9.72 -26.65
CA THR A 180 -7.65 -9.62 -25.85
C THR A 180 -6.83 -10.92 -25.86
N ALA A 181 -7.31 -11.97 -26.55
CA ALA A 181 -6.61 -13.23 -26.67
C ALA A 181 -5.25 -13.01 -27.36
N ASP A 182 -4.19 -13.51 -26.76
CA ASP A 182 -2.81 -13.47 -27.24
C ASP A 182 -2.22 -12.08 -27.57
N LEU A 183 -2.84 -11.00 -27.05
CA LEU A 183 -2.35 -9.65 -27.25
C LEU A 183 -1.45 -9.18 -26.10
N SER A 184 -0.40 -8.43 -26.43
CA SER A 184 0.40 -7.71 -25.43
C SER A 184 -0.40 -6.57 -24.80
N THR A 185 -0.06 -6.20 -23.55
CA THR A 185 -0.64 -5.07 -22.83
C THR A 185 -0.69 -3.80 -23.68
N THR A 186 0.41 -3.50 -24.39
CA THR A 186 0.54 -2.31 -25.26
C THR A 186 -0.49 -2.35 -26.39
N GLU A 187 -0.69 -3.51 -27.01
CA GLU A 187 -1.62 -3.65 -28.15
C GLU A 187 -3.07 -3.57 -27.67
N ILE A 188 -3.40 -4.14 -26.50
CA ILE A 188 -4.71 -4.02 -25.85
C ILE A 188 -5.03 -2.54 -25.60
N ILE A 189 -4.11 -1.79 -24.96
CA ILE A 189 -4.29 -0.35 -24.69
C ILE A 189 -4.51 0.41 -25.99
N ARG A 190 -3.66 0.20 -27.00
CA ARG A 190 -3.77 0.88 -28.30
C ARG A 190 -5.14 0.66 -28.96
N ARG A 191 -5.63 -0.59 -28.98
CA ARG A 191 -6.93 -0.93 -29.58
C ARG A 191 -8.09 -0.33 -28.77
N ALA A 192 -8.02 -0.37 -27.43
CA ALA A 192 -9.01 0.23 -26.56
C ALA A 192 -9.11 1.75 -26.78
N LEU A 193 -7.97 2.46 -26.85
CA LEU A 193 -7.95 3.89 -27.12
C LEU A 193 -8.47 4.24 -28.53
N LYS A 194 -8.13 3.41 -29.53
CA LYS A 194 -8.66 3.58 -30.90
C LYS A 194 -10.17 3.37 -30.98
N ALA A 195 -10.71 2.46 -30.14
CA ALA A 195 -12.15 2.27 -30.03
C ALA A 195 -12.83 3.45 -29.32
N ALA A 196 -12.20 3.99 -28.25
CA ALA A 196 -12.68 5.17 -27.54
C ALA A 196 -12.74 6.43 -28.41
N ALA A 197 -11.78 6.61 -29.33
CA ALA A 197 -11.72 7.74 -30.25
C ALA A 197 -12.78 7.69 -31.39
N LYS A 198 -13.44 6.56 -31.56
CA LYS A 198 -14.48 6.36 -32.59
C LYS A 198 -15.90 6.39 -32.03
N ALA A 199 -16.03 6.47 -30.70
CA ALA A 199 -17.30 6.48 -29.98
C ALA A 199 -17.66 7.88 -29.51
#